data_d459959fa0b08c58f4fb9b523753cee7
#
_entry.id   d459959fa0b08c58f4fb9b523753cee7
#
_cell.length_a   1.000
_cell.length_b   1.000
_cell.length_c   1.000
_cell.angle_alpha   90.00
_cell.angle_beta   90.00
_cell.angle_gamma   90.00
#
_symmetry.space_group_name_H-M   'P 1'
#
loop_
_entity.id
_entity.type
_entity.pdbx_description
1 polymer ?
#
loop_
_entity_poly.entity_id
_entity_poly.type
_entity_poly.pdbx_seq_one_letter_code
_entity_poly.pdbx_strand_id
1 'polypeptide(L)'
;LKKINNQTKIIKYNSFINDDNVKEIFKNFDIIVDATDSINMRYLINDACVQLKLPFVYGAVYKFQGQVSSFNYNSGPTYRCLFPNQEGIVENCEDAGVLGSTVGLIGMFQLNEVIKIILNFENVLSGKLLIYNTLLSTQHFFNFKKSEQKKVKGISESNYISFNKADKIKNTLFLDVREKNEIPKIYLKNGVNIPLNE
;
A
#
# COMPACT_ATOMS: atom_id res chain seq x y z
N LEU A 1 1.45 -21.27 -6.21
CA LEU A 1 2.17 -21.39 -4.93
C LEU A 1 2.03 -22.79 -4.33
N LYS A 2 0.84 -23.34 -4.12
CA LYS A 2 0.65 -24.72 -3.58
C LYS A 2 1.34 -25.82 -4.39
N LYS A 3 1.49 -25.65 -5.72
CA LYS A 3 2.24 -26.58 -6.57
C LYS A 3 3.76 -26.51 -6.36
N ILE A 4 4.27 -25.38 -5.87
CA ILE A 4 5.70 -25.16 -5.59
C ILE A 4 6.03 -25.66 -4.18
N ASN A 5 5.19 -25.31 -3.20
CA ASN A 5 5.33 -25.77 -1.82
C ASN A 5 3.93 -26.05 -1.23
N ASN A 6 3.68 -27.34 -0.98
CA ASN A 6 2.40 -27.82 -0.44
C ASN A 6 2.33 -27.74 1.09
N GLN A 7 3.46 -27.56 1.77
CA GLN A 7 3.52 -27.44 3.25
C GLN A 7 3.12 -26.05 3.73
N THR A 8 3.25 -25.01 2.87
CA THR A 8 2.88 -23.65 3.24
C THR A 8 1.38 -23.46 3.27
N LYS A 9 0.85 -23.03 4.43
CA LYS A 9 -0.55 -22.65 4.57
C LYS A 9 -0.79 -21.30 3.91
N ILE A 10 -1.64 -21.29 2.88
CA ILE A 10 -2.03 -20.06 2.17
C ILE A 10 -3.48 -19.75 2.51
N ILE A 11 -3.71 -18.58 3.09
CA ILE A 11 -5.04 -18.03 3.37
C ILE A 11 -5.32 -16.92 2.36
N LYS A 12 -6.45 -17.02 1.67
CA LYS A 12 -6.87 -16.02 0.69
C LYS A 12 -8.00 -15.17 1.26
N TYR A 13 -7.84 -13.87 1.22
CA TYR A 13 -8.90 -12.90 1.48
C TYR A 13 -9.36 -12.32 0.15
N ASN A 14 -10.56 -12.69 -0.30
CA ASN A 14 -11.14 -12.18 -1.55
C ASN A 14 -11.97 -10.91 -1.25
N SER A 15 -11.31 -9.90 -0.72
CA SER A 15 -11.92 -8.61 -0.38
C SER A 15 -10.87 -7.51 -0.49
N PHE A 16 -11.31 -6.31 -0.84
CA PHE A 16 -10.45 -5.13 -0.72
C PHE A 16 -10.21 -4.82 0.76
N ILE A 17 -8.95 -4.50 1.10
CA ILE A 17 -8.59 -4.00 2.42
C ILE A 17 -9.11 -2.56 2.53
N ASN A 18 -9.77 -2.27 3.65
CA ASN A 18 -10.29 -0.95 3.98
C ASN A 18 -10.23 -0.72 5.51
N ASP A 19 -10.67 0.45 5.94
CA ASP A 19 -10.63 0.85 7.35
C ASP A 19 -11.42 -0.12 8.27
N ASP A 20 -12.50 -0.72 7.76
CA ASP A 20 -13.37 -1.60 8.53
C ASP A 20 -12.74 -2.99 8.78
N ASN A 21 -11.91 -3.50 7.85
CA ASN A 21 -11.42 -4.88 7.88
C ASN A 21 -9.92 -5.05 8.08
N VAL A 22 -9.12 -4.02 7.81
CA VAL A 22 -7.65 -4.11 7.82
C VAL A 22 -7.09 -4.65 9.13
N LYS A 23 -7.60 -4.19 10.27
CA LYS A 23 -7.11 -4.61 11.59
C LYS A 23 -7.48 -6.06 11.89
N GLU A 24 -8.71 -6.47 11.54
CA GLU A 24 -9.17 -7.84 11.74
C GLU A 24 -8.35 -8.84 10.92
N ILE A 25 -7.92 -8.44 9.74
CA ILE A 25 -7.05 -9.25 8.89
C ILE A 25 -5.63 -9.27 9.46
N PHE A 26 -5.04 -8.08 9.72
CA PHE A 26 -3.64 -7.94 10.06
C PHE A 26 -3.26 -8.51 11.42
N LYS A 27 -4.17 -8.49 12.41
CA LYS A 27 -3.90 -9.06 13.75
C LYS A 27 -3.52 -10.54 13.76
N ASN A 28 -3.75 -11.25 12.66
CA ASN A 28 -3.43 -12.67 12.52
C ASN A 28 -2.04 -12.93 11.94
N PHE A 29 -1.24 -11.87 11.71
CA PHE A 29 0.08 -11.96 11.08
C PHE A 29 1.12 -11.22 11.92
N ASP A 30 2.38 -11.65 11.81
CA ASP A 30 3.51 -11.07 12.53
C ASP A 30 4.24 -9.99 11.71
N ILE A 31 4.13 -10.05 10.38
CA ILE A 31 4.78 -9.13 9.45
C ILE A 31 3.83 -8.87 8.29
N ILE A 32 3.73 -7.61 7.88
CA ILE A 32 2.97 -7.21 6.69
C ILE A 32 3.94 -6.86 5.57
N VAL A 33 3.67 -7.33 4.36
CA VAL A 33 4.42 -6.97 3.15
C VAL A 33 3.52 -6.16 2.23
N ASP A 34 3.93 -4.94 1.93
CA ASP A 34 3.21 -4.07 1.01
C ASP A 34 3.69 -4.29 -0.43
N ALA A 35 2.81 -4.84 -1.25
CA ALA A 35 3.00 -4.99 -2.68
C ALA A 35 1.91 -4.24 -3.47
N THR A 36 1.37 -3.16 -2.90
CA THR A 36 0.33 -2.34 -3.52
C THR A 36 0.92 -1.22 -4.37
N ASP A 37 0.17 -0.77 -5.34
CA ASP A 37 0.46 0.39 -6.19
C ASP A 37 -0.24 1.67 -5.72
N SER A 38 -1.13 1.55 -4.74
CA SER A 38 -1.94 2.67 -4.22
C SER A 38 -1.28 3.36 -3.03
N ILE A 39 -1.03 4.65 -3.15
CA ILE A 39 -0.51 5.47 -2.04
C ILE A 39 -1.48 5.51 -0.87
N ASN A 40 -2.79 5.64 -1.12
CA ASN A 40 -3.80 5.62 -0.07
C ASN A 40 -3.76 4.31 0.72
N MET A 41 -3.58 3.19 0.02
CA MET A 41 -3.44 1.87 0.65
C MET A 41 -2.20 1.79 1.54
N ARG A 42 -1.08 2.39 1.15
CA ARG A 42 0.15 2.43 1.96
C ARG A 42 -0.05 3.17 3.28
N TYR A 43 -0.80 4.28 3.27
CA TYR A 43 -1.15 4.97 4.51
C TYR A 43 -2.07 4.14 5.39
N LEU A 44 -3.06 3.46 4.82
CA LEU A 44 -3.94 2.56 5.56
C LEU A 44 -3.15 1.40 6.20
N ILE A 45 -2.28 0.75 5.42
CA ILE A 45 -1.39 -0.31 5.91
C ILE A 45 -0.52 0.21 7.07
N ASN A 46 0.14 1.37 6.87
CA ASN A 46 0.96 1.98 7.89
C ASN A 46 0.19 2.21 9.18
N ASP A 47 -0.98 2.84 9.11
CA ASP A 47 -1.76 3.22 10.28
C ASP A 47 -2.28 1.99 11.04
N ALA A 48 -2.70 0.96 10.32
CA ALA A 48 -3.07 -0.32 10.92
C ALA A 48 -1.87 -1.01 11.59
N CYS A 49 -0.71 -1.05 10.93
CA CYS A 49 0.52 -1.64 11.47
C CYS A 49 1.00 -0.90 12.73
N VAL A 50 0.94 0.43 12.74
CA VAL A 50 1.28 1.23 13.93
C VAL A 50 0.37 0.89 15.11
N GLN A 51 -0.95 0.81 14.89
CA GLN A 51 -1.91 0.49 15.94
C GLN A 51 -1.75 -0.94 16.48
N LEU A 52 -1.44 -1.89 15.61
CA LEU A 52 -1.23 -3.29 15.96
C LEU A 52 0.20 -3.60 16.39
N LYS A 53 1.11 -2.63 16.34
CA LYS A 53 2.56 -2.78 16.62
C LYS A 53 3.23 -3.81 15.71
N LEU A 54 2.78 -3.92 14.46
CA LEU A 54 3.33 -4.84 13.48
C LEU A 54 4.37 -4.12 12.61
N PRO A 55 5.52 -4.75 12.32
CA PRO A 55 6.40 -4.26 11.28
C PRO A 55 5.78 -4.46 9.91
N PHE A 56 6.05 -3.52 8.99
CA PHE A 56 5.71 -3.76 7.60
C PHE A 56 6.87 -3.45 6.65
N VAL A 57 7.03 -4.30 5.66
CA VAL A 57 8.06 -4.19 4.64
C VAL A 57 7.45 -3.55 3.40
N TYR A 58 7.92 -2.36 3.11
CA TYR A 58 7.49 -1.52 2.00
C TYR A 58 8.27 -1.83 0.74
N GLY A 59 7.58 -1.89 -0.41
CA GLY A 59 8.17 -1.90 -1.73
C GLY A 59 7.37 -1.01 -2.69
N ALA A 60 8.06 -0.24 -3.51
CA ALA A 60 7.46 0.54 -4.58
C ALA A 60 8.33 0.53 -5.82
N VAL A 61 7.70 0.64 -6.98
CA VAL A 61 8.40 0.66 -8.27
C VAL A 61 7.85 1.78 -9.14
N TYR A 62 8.73 2.40 -9.92
CA TYR A 62 8.37 3.39 -10.93
C TYR A 62 9.37 3.33 -12.07
N LYS A 63 8.92 3.03 -13.29
CA LYS A 63 9.78 2.85 -14.47
C LYS A 63 10.90 1.84 -14.19
N PHE A 64 12.13 2.35 -14.03
CA PHE A 64 13.36 1.57 -13.77
C PHE A 64 13.83 1.70 -12.32
N GLN A 65 13.12 2.41 -11.49
CA GLN A 65 13.48 2.59 -10.08
C GLN A 65 12.58 1.77 -9.16
N GLY A 66 13.17 1.29 -8.08
CA GLY A 66 12.45 0.67 -7.00
C GLY A 66 12.94 1.16 -5.64
N GLN A 67 12.07 1.06 -4.66
CA GLN A 67 12.30 1.50 -3.29
C GLN A 67 11.93 0.38 -2.33
N VAL A 68 12.72 0.21 -1.27
CA VAL A 68 12.45 -0.75 -0.19
C VAL A 68 12.81 -0.14 1.15
N SER A 69 11.98 -0.36 2.15
CA SER A 69 12.24 0.00 3.55
C SER A 69 11.44 -0.91 4.48
N SER A 70 11.83 -0.95 5.74
CA SER A 70 11.09 -1.64 6.81
C SER A 70 10.61 -0.61 7.83
N PHE A 71 9.30 -0.50 8.01
CA PHE A 71 8.68 0.46 8.90
C PHE A 71 8.15 -0.19 10.18
N ASN A 72 8.03 0.59 11.23
CA ASN A 72 7.50 0.21 12.54
C ASN A 72 8.22 -0.99 13.19
N TYR A 73 9.39 -1.38 12.70
CA TYR A 73 10.20 -2.44 13.28
C TYR A 73 10.87 -1.96 14.57
N ASN A 74 10.71 -2.72 15.66
CA ASN A 74 11.23 -2.39 17.01
C ASN A 74 10.92 -0.94 17.43
N SER A 75 9.68 -0.50 17.21
CA SER A 75 9.24 0.88 17.46
C SER A 75 10.03 1.94 16.68
N GLY A 76 10.65 1.56 15.59
CA GLY A 76 11.36 2.44 14.67
C GLY A 76 10.46 3.40 13.89
N PRO A 77 11.01 4.11 12.90
CA PRO A 77 10.25 5.02 12.06
C PRO A 77 9.11 4.33 11.32
N THR A 78 8.06 5.09 11.05
CA THR A 78 6.88 4.64 10.30
C THR A 78 6.90 5.23 8.88
N TYR A 79 6.03 4.77 8.00
CA TYR A 79 5.89 5.32 6.64
C TYR A 79 5.64 6.83 6.67
N ARG A 80 4.81 7.31 7.62
CA ARG A 80 4.54 8.75 7.79
C ARG A 80 5.75 9.57 8.26
N CYS A 81 6.79 8.94 8.81
CA CYS A 81 8.03 9.65 9.13
C CYS A 81 8.82 10.02 7.86
N LEU A 82 8.68 9.23 6.80
CA LEU A 82 9.32 9.46 5.51
C LEU A 82 8.40 10.25 4.56
N PHE A 83 7.10 9.92 4.57
CA PHE A 83 6.06 10.54 3.74
C PHE A 83 4.98 11.14 4.63
N PRO A 84 5.19 12.34 5.20
CA PRO A 84 4.27 12.93 6.19
C PRO A 84 2.94 13.39 5.61
N ASN A 85 2.93 13.80 4.34
CA ASN A 85 1.77 14.34 3.65
C ASN A 85 1.24 13.35 2.63
N GLN A 86 -0.06 13.11 2.65
CA GLN A 86 -0.76 12.29 1.67
C GLN A 86 -1.01 13.04 0.35
N GLU A 87 -0.80 14.37 0.37
CA GLU A 87 -0.98 15.25 -0.77
C GLU A 87 0.28 15.24 -1.65
N GLY A 88 0.15 14.74 -2.85
CA GLY A 88 1.18 14.77 -3.88
C GLY A 88 0.59 14.36 -5.22
N ILE A 89 1.07 14.97 -6.29
CA ILE A 89 0.73 14.56 -7.66
C ILE A 89 1.32 13.16 -7.84
N VAL A 90 0.46 12.17 -7.87
CA VAL A 90 0.84 10.80 -8.16
C VAL A 90 0.68 10.61 -9.66
N GLU A 91 1.78 10.64 -10.39
CA GLU A 91 1.79 10.00 -11.69
C GLU A 91 1.45 8.52 -11.47
N ASN A 92 0.33 8.08 -12.02
CA ASN A 92 -0.08 6.68 -11.92
C ASN A 92 0.99 5.80 -12.54
N CYS A 93 1.40 4.74 -11.83
CA CYS A 93 2.31 3.73 -12.37
C CYS A 93 1.75 3.09 -13.66
N GLU A 94 0.44 3.11 -13.84
CA GLU A 94 -0.26 2.61 -15.03
C GLU A 94 0.14 3.40 -16.29
N ASP A 95 0.27 4.73 -16.20
CA ASP A 95 0.59 5.57 -17.37
C ASP A 95 2.08 5.51 -17.74
N ALA A 96 2.94 5.25 -16.77
CA ALA A 96 4.40 5.28 -16.98
C ALA A 96 5.01 3.92 -17.37
N GLY A 97 4.31 2.83 -17.09
CA GLY A 97 4.80 1.46 -17.23
C GLY A 97 5.91 1.12 -16.22
N VAL A 98 6.14 -0.18 -16.02
CA VAL A 98 7.20 -0.70 -15.12
C VAL A 98 7.91 -1.87 -15.77
N LEU A 99 9.23 -1.93 -15.62
CA LEU A 99 10.00 -3.06 -16.09
C LEU A 99 9.81 -4.26 -15.15
N GLY A 100 9.38 -5.41 -15.67
CA GLY A 100 9.09 -6.61 -14.86
C GLY A 100 10.28 -7.10 -14.03
N SER A 101 11.51 -6.95 -14.52
CA SER A 101 12.72 -7.27 -13.77
C SER A 101 12.94 -6.34 -12.57
N THR A 102 12.55 -5.07 -12.67
CA THR A 102 12.56 -4.12 -11.54
C THR A 102 11.60 -4.60 -10.44
N VAL A 103 10.39 -4.97 -10.82
CA VAL A 103 9.39 -5.52 -9.88
C VAL A 103 9.92 -6.76 -9.18
N GLY A 104 10.49 -7.71 -9.94
CA GLY A 104 11.06 -8.94 -9.39
C GLY A 104 12.20 -8.66 -8.40
N LEU A 105 13.11 -7.76 -8.75
CA LEU A 105 14.23 -7.39 -7.89
C LEU A 105 13.77 -6.74 -6.58
N ILE A 106 12.81 -5.83 -6.65
CA ILE A 106 12.24 -5.17 -5.46
C ILE A 106 11.52 -6.18 -4.57
N GLY A 107 10.77 -7.12 -5.15
CA GLY A 107 10.15 -8.22 -4.39
C GLY A 107 11.18 -9.09 -3.67
N MET A 108 12.33 -9.36 -4.27
CA MET A 108 13.42 -10.10 -3.62
C MET A 108 14.09 -9.29 -2.50
N PHE A 109 14.24 -7.97 -2.65
CA PHE A 109 14.70 -7.13 -1.55
C PHE A 109 13.70 -7.10 -0.39
N GLN A 110 12.39 -7.03 -0.66
CA GLN A 110 11.36 -7.15 0.36
C GLN A 110 11.45 -8.51 1.08
N LEU A 111 11.62 -9.61 0.34
CA LEU A 111 11.81 -10.93 0.95
C LEU A 111 13.02 -10.96 1.88
N ASN A 112 14.15 -10.38 1.49
CA ASN A 112 15.33 -10.29 2.33
C ASN A 112 15.06 -9.53 3.64
N GLU A 113 14.28 -8.43 3.58
CA GLU A 113 13.88 -7.69 4.77
C GLU A 113 13.01 -8.56 5.70
N VAL A 114 12.05 -9.30 5.15
CA VAL A 114 11.23 -10.24 5.92
C VAL A 114 12.10 -11.27 6.63
N ILE A 115 13.06 -11.88 5.93
CA ILE A 115 13.99 -12.86 6.51
C ILE A 115 14.82 -12.22 7.63
N LYS A 116 15.33 -11.01 7.44
CA LYS A 116 16.10 -10.30 8.47
C LYS A 116 15.27 -10.00 9.72
N ILE A 117 14.01 -9.63 9.55
CA ILE A 117 13.08 -9.40 10.65
C ILE A 117 12.81 -10.69 11.41
N ILE A 118 12.52 -11.80 10.71
CA ILE A 118 12.24 -13.11 11.33
C ILE A 118 13.46 -13.62 12.12
N LEU A 119 14.65 -13.44 11.56
CA LEU A 119 15.89 -13.91 12.17
C LEU A 119 16.53 -12.90 13.13
N ASN A 120 15.86 -11.76 13.36
CA ASN A 120 16.34 -10.71 14.29
C ASN A 120 17.74 -10.17 13.92
N PHE A 121 18.02 -10.00 12.63
CA PHE A 121 19.28 -9.41 12.19
C PHE A 121 19.32 -7.90 12.45
N GLU A 122 20.53 -7.38 12.76
CA GLU A 122 20.71 -5.95 13.07
C GLU A 122 20.55 -5.03 11.85
N ASN A 123 20.74 -5.55 10.63
CA ASN A 123 20.80 -4.78 9.40
C ASN A 123 19.45 -4.64 8.67
N VAL A 124 18.33 -4.60 9.41
CA VAL A 124 17.02 -4.29 8.84
C VAL A 124 17.00 -2.84 8.35
N LEU A 125 16.35 -2.57 7.23
CA LEU A 125 16.20 -1.23 6.64
C LEU A 125 15.21 -0.35 7.44
N SER A 126 15.31 -0.37 8.76
CA SER A 126 14.53 0.52 9.64
C SER A 126 15.23 1.88 9.73
N GLY A 127 14.53 2.96 9.33
CA GLY A 127 15.11 4.30 9.23
C GLY A 127 16.03 4.50 8.01
N LYS A 128 15.98 3.57 7.05
CA LYS A 128 16.72 3.64 5.79
C LYS A 128 15.81 3.28 4.63
N LEU A 129 15.80 4.08 3.59
CA LEU A 129 15.17 3.79 2.31
C LEU A 129 16.25 3.36 1.31
N LEU A 130 16.19 2.13 0.83
CA LEU A 130 16.95 1.69 -0.33
C LEU A 130 16.25 2.20 -1.60
N ILE A 131 16.96 2.87 -2.46
CA ILE A 131 16.56 3.25 -3.82
C ILE A 131 17.46 2.53 -4.79
N TYR A 132 16.90 1.71 -5.66
CA TYR A 132 17.64 0.98 -6.69
C TYR A 132 17.18 1.39 -8.09
N ASN A 133 18.13 1.68 -8.96
CA ASN A 133 17.87 1.97 -10.37
C ASN A 133 18.38 0.79 -11.20
N THR A 134 17.47 0.06 -11.84
CA THR A 134 17.81 -1.12 -12.63
C THR A 134 18.46 -0.78 -13.97
N LEU A 135 18.17 0.39 -14.54
CA LEU A 135 18.77 0.83 -15.79
C LEU A 135 20.26 1.15 -15.62
N LEU A 136 20.60 1.82 -14.51
CA LEU A 136 21.98 2.25 -14.22
C LEU A 136 22.71 1.28 -13.31
N SER A 137 22.03 0.24 -12.78
CA SER A 137 22.56 -0.70 -11.77
C SER A 137 23.16 0.01 -10.54
N THR A 138 22.56 1.11 -10.12
CA THR A 138 23.00 1.90 -8.96
C THR A 138 22.06 1.77 -7.80
N GLN A 139 22.61 1.86 -6.58
CA GLN A 139 21.82 1.89 -5.36
C GLN A 139 22.20 3.09 -4.49
N HIS A 140 21.20 3.64 -3.82
CA HIS A 140 21.36 4.72 -2.87
C HIS A 140 20.59 4.45 -1.60
N PHE A 141 21.10 4.91 -0.46
CA PHE A 141 20.40 4.85 0.82
C PHE A 141 20.06 6.26 1.28
N PHE A 142 18.78 6.47 1.55
CA PHE A 142 18.31 7.69 2.20
C PHE A 142 17.99 7.37 3.67
N ASN A 143 18.66 8.04 4.60
CA ASN A 143 18.45 7.84 6.03
C ASN A 143 17.39 8.81 6.55
N PHE A 144 16.48 8.31 7.38
CA PHE A 144 15.45 9.10 8.02
C PHE A 144 15.24 8.66 9.47
N LYS A 145 14.75 9.57 10.30
CA LYS A 145 14.53 9.31 11.72
C LYS A 145 13.05 9.27 12.04
N LYS A 146 12.72 8.66 13.17
CA LYS A 146 11.39 8.73 13.74
C LYS A 146 11.08 10.18 14.05
N SER A 147 10.02 10.72 13.47
CA SER A 147 9.47 12.02 13.82
C SER A 147 8.43 11.83 14.93
N GLU A 148 8.29 12.81 15.83
CA GLU A 148 7.13 12.88 16.71
C GLU A 148 5.90 13.04 15.84
N GLN A 149 5.16 11.96 15.67
CA GLN A 149 3.91 12.03 14.92
C GLN A 149 2.93 12.85 15.73
N LYS A 150 2.44 13.95 15.15
CA LYS A 150 1.13 14.47 15.55
C LYS A 150 0.20 13.26 15.56
N LYS A 151 -0.42 12.97 16.73
CA LYS A 151 -1.31 11.79 16.95
C LYS A 151 -1.97 11.40 15.65
N VAL A 152 -1.78 10.15 15.21
CA VAL A 152 -2.54 9.58 14.10
C VAL A 152 -3.98 9.95 14.42
N LYS A 153 -4.54 10.97 13.75
CA LYS A 153 -5.98 11.24 13.81
C LYS A 153 -6.57 9.90 13.47
N GLY A 154 -7.40 9.35 14.34
CA GLY A 154 -8.01 8.05 14.10
C GLY A 154 -8.36 7.98 12.63
N ILE A 155 -8.07 6.87 11.95
CA ILE A 155 -8.17 6.64 10.52
C ILE A 155 -9.22 7.62 10.00
N SER A 156 -8.77 8.68 9.30
CA SER A 156 -9.65 9.80 8.96
C SER A 156 -10.82 9.16 8.22
N GLU A 157 -12.04 9.56 8.56
CA GLU A 157 -13.18 9.22 7.72
C GLU A 157 -12.73 9.49 6.29
N SER A 158 -12.48 8.43 5.54
CA SER A 158 -12.05 8.57 4.17
C SER A 158 -13.16 9.35 3.47
N ASN A 159 -12.82 10.28 2.60
CA ASN A 159 -13.80 10.94 1.73
C ASN A 159 -14.50 9.92 0.81
N TYR A 160 -14.17 8.64 0.98
CA TYR A 160 -14.74 7.50 0.28
C TYR A 160 -15.79 6.82 1.15
N ILE A 161 -16.98 6.71 0.63
CA ILE A 161 -18.07 5.95 1.23
C ILE A 161 -18.28 4.67 0.41
N SER A 162 -18.45 3.52 1.09
CA SER A 162 -18.79 2.31 0.37
C SER A 162 -20.15 2.46 -0.31
N PHE A 163 -20.31 1.83 -1.49
CA PHE A 163 -21.52 1.86 -2.27
C PHE A 163 -22.78 1.54 -1.43
N ASN A 164 -22.71 0.48 -0.62
CA ASN A 164 -23.80 0.06 0.27
C ASN A 164 -24.17 1.10 1.36
N LYS A 165 -23.22 1.96 1.74
CA LYS A 165 -23.50 3.08 2.67
C LYS A 165 -24.05 4.28 1.89
N ALA A 166 -23.51 4.55 0.71
CA ALA A 166 -23.95 5.66 -0.14
C ALA A 166 -25.40 5.50 -0.62
N ASP A 167 -25.81 4.27 -0.99
CA ASP A 167 -27.15 3.96 -1.46
C ASP A 167 -28.25 4.18 -0.38
N LYS A 168 -27.85 4.21 0.91
CA LYS A 168 -28.74 4.48 2.04
C LYS A 168 -28.91 5.97 2.35
N ILE A 169 -28.12 6.84 1.75
CA ILE A 169 -28.20 8.29 1.97
C ILE A 169 -29.35 8.84 1.13
N LYS A 170 -30.32 9.49 1.78
CA LYS A 170 -31.44 10.14 1.08
C LYS A 170 -30.95 11.36 0.30
N ASN A 171 -31.58 11.61 -0.85
CA ASN A 171 -31.28 12.74 -1.73
C ASN A 171 -29.83 12.75 -2.28
N THR A 172 -29.25 11.59 -2.57
CA THR A 172 -27.93 11.46 -3.15
C THR A 172 -28.04 11.36 -4.66
N LEU A 173 -27.22 12.14 -5.37
CA LEU A 173 -26.96 11.99 -6.80
C LEU A 173 -25.63 11.23 -6.96
N PHE A 174 -25.63 10.17 -7.75
CA PHE A 174 -24.42 9.45 -8.11
C PHE A 174 -23.92 9.91 -9.46
N LEU A 175 -22.70 10.41 -9.52
CA LEU A 175 -22.05 10.76 -10.75
C LEU A 175 -21.07 9.64 -11.13
N ASP A 176 -21.34 8.96 -12.24
CA ASP A 176 -20.42 8.00 -12.84
C ASP A 176 -19.60 8.71 -13.92
N VAL A 177 -18.31 8.85 -13.67
CA VAL A 177 -17.38 9.58 -14.58
C VAL A 177 -16.62 8.65 -15.51
N ARG A 178 -16.93 7.35 -15.50
CA ARG A 178 -16.28 6.35 -16.34
C ARG A 178 -16.74 6.44 -17.79
N GLU A 179 -15.89 5.96 -18.68
CA GLU A 179 -16.22 5.85 -20.10
C GLU A 179 -17.39 4.88 -20.33
N LYS A 180 -18.16 5.10 -21.39
CA LYS A 180 -19.37 4.30 -21.70
C LYS A 180 -19.09 2.82 -21.95
N ASN A 181 -17.85 2.46 -22.26
CA ASN A 181 -17.38 1.10 -22.54
C ASN A 181 -16.72 0.41 -21.34
N GLU A 182 -16.52 1.11 -20.22
CA GLU A 182 -15.94 0.50 -19.02
C GLU A 182 -16.91 -0.46 -18.32
N ILE A 183 -16.37 -1.56 -17.80
CA ILE A 183 -17.13 -2.62 -17.12
C ILE A 183 -16.59 -2.77 -15.68
N PRO A 184 -17.44 -3.12 -14.68
CA PRO A 184 -18.88 -3.44 -14.78
C PRO A 184 -19.75 -2.19 -14.89
N LYS A 185 -20.82 -2.24 -15.67
CA LYS A 185 -21.85 -1.18 -15.67
C LYS A 185 -22.58 -1.23 -14.34
N ILE A 186 -22.52 -0.13 -13.59
CA ILE A 186 -23.25 0.02 -12.34
C ILE A 186 -24.51 0.84 -12.64
N TYR A 187 -25.67 0.19 -12.52
CA TYR A 187 -26.96 0.87 -12.67
C TYR A 187 -27.41 1.42 -11.32
N LEU A 188 -27.39 2.72 -11.19
CA LEU A 188 -27.79 3.43 -9.98
C LEU A 188 -29.14 4.09 -10.19
N LYS A 189 -30.03 3.97 -9.22
CA LYS A 189 -31.38 4.50 -9.30
C LYS A 189 -31.43 6.01 -9.49
N ASN A 190 -30.39 6.75 -9.06
CA ASN A 190 -30.19 8.18 -9.21
C ASN A 190 -28.79 8.48 -9.78
N GLY A 191 -28.33 7.67 -10.74
CA GLY A 191 -27.01 7.83 -11.34
C GLY A 191 -27.05 8.58 -12.66
N VAL A 192 -26.08 9.46 -12.86
CA VAL A 192 -25.82 10.15 -14.13
C VAL A 192 -24.41 9.79 -14.56
N ASN A 193 -24.24 9.31 -15.80
CA ASN A 193 -22.93 9.06 -16.36
C ASN A 193 -22.48 10.29 -17.17
N ILE A 194 -21.38 10.90 -16.77
CA ILE A 194 -20.69 11.99 -17.47
C ILE A 194 -19.23 11.60 -17.55
N PRO A 195 -18.77 11.01 -18.68
CA PRO A 195 -17.36 10.65 -18.86
C PRO A 195 -16.44 11.85 -18.74
N LEU A 196 -15.24 11.65 -18.20
CA LEU A 196 -14.28 12.75 -17.97
C LEU A 196 -13.78 13.39 -19.27
N ASN A 197 -13.92 12.72 -20.42
CA ASN A 197 -13.47 13.19 -21.72
C ASN A 197 -14.63 13.79 -22.58
N GLU A 198 -15.81 13.96 -22.05
CA GLU A 198 -16.94 14.71 -22.60
C GLU A 198 -17.15 15.99 -21.76
#